data_2fc9525db60de5b4c1881f7014e4b102
#
_entry.id   2fc9525db60de5b4c1881f7014e4b102
#
_cell.length_a   1.000
_cell.length_b   1.000
_cell.length_c   1.000
_cell.angle_alpha   90.00
_cell.angle_beta   90.00
_cell.angle_gamma   90.00
#
_symmetry.space_group_name_H-M   'P 1'
#
loop_
_entity.id
_entity.type
_entity.pdbx_description
1 polymer ?
#
loop_
_entity_poly.entity_id
_entity_poly.type
_entity_poly.pdbx_seq_one_letter_code
_entity_poly.pdbx_strand_id
1 'polypeptide(L)'
;DIHGQITQLDAVEARVESENPDKVIVIGDLVGLGPEPEVIVQRMMDRPEIDLIVGNVDLWVTRKVWETTKPKSPHQEWMFRMMEQTRERLNEKQIQWLDKRPFSMTYTPEMGHDFHVFHGTPYDIGDADAFPFRLTDDEISEKLIDYNYDVMAHGHIHGPSVRKIKNGDKINQLVCAAAVGMSWDGDPRPSYAVVEYMGNGKWDCRVERVECDTEAQASFNENSWIEHGERIAGMIRSGTFWNPDHMPH
;
A
#
# COMPACT_ATOMS: atom_id res chain seq x y z
N ASP A 1 0.70 0.24 -1.94
CA ASP A 1 1.80 1.01 -1.34
C ASP A 1 2.92 1.22 -2.37
N ILE A 2 2.94 2.40 -3.02
CA ILE A 2 3.95 2.73 -4.06
C ILE A 2 5.04 3.62 -3.47
N HIS A 3 4.65 4.56 -2.61
CA HIS A 3 5.56 5.40 -1.84
C HIS A 3 6.62 6.14 -2.66
N GLY A 4 6.25 6.68 -3.82
CA GLY A 4 7.20 7.45 -4.63
C GLY A 4 8.33 6.64 -5.28
N GLN A 5 8.24 5.32 -5.34
CA GLN A 5 9.29 4.41 -5.83
C GLN A 5 9.08 4.09 -7.33
N ILE A 6 9.58 4.94 -8.20
CA ILE A 6 9.28 4.90 -9.63
C ILE A 6 9.85 3.67 -10.36
N THR A 7 11.08 3.26 -10.05
CA THR A 7 11.73 2.09 -10.69
C THR A 7 10.98 0.80 -10.38
N GLN A 8 10.51 0.66 -9.14
CA GLN A 8 9.72 -0.49 -8.71
C GLN A 8 8.33 -0.47 -9.35
N LEU A 9 7.71 0.72 -9.46
CA LEU A 9 6.43 0.88 -10.14
C LEU A 9 6.54 0.51 -11.63
N ASP A 10 7.56 0.98 -12.33
CA ASP A 10 7.79 0.66 -13.76
C ASP A 10 7.87 -0.86 -13.99
N ALA A 11 8.57 -1.57 -13.11
CA ALA A 11 8.70 -3.03 -13.21
C ALA A 11 7.35 -3.74 -12.97
N VAL A 12 6.58 -3.29 -11.97
CA VAL A 12 5.26 -3.87 -11.66
C VAL A 12 4.25 -3.57 -12.76
N GLU A 13 4.20 -2.34 -13.27
CA GLU A 13 3.31 -1.97 -14.38
C GLU A 13 3.58 -2.83 -15.62
N ALA A 14 4.84 -2.97 -16.02
CA ALA A 14 5.22 -3.81 -17.17
C ALA A 14 4.79 -5.29 -16.99
N ARG A 15 4.91 -5.81 -15.77
CA ARG A 15 4.47 -7.17 -15.46
C ARG A 15 2.96 -7.30 -15.48
N VAL A 16 2.24 -6.40 -14.85
CA VAL A 16 0.77 -6.38 -14.79
C VAL A 16 0.17 -6.22 -16.19
N GLU A 17 0.72 -5.33 -17.02
CA GLU A 17 0.28 -5.14 -18.40
C GLU A 17 0.43 -6.42 -19.25
N SER A 18 1.50 -7.21 -19.01
CA SER A 18 1.71 -8.49 -19.72
C SER A 18 0.68 -9.57 -19.36
N GLU A 19 0.01 -9.45 -18.22
CA GLU A 19 -1.05 -10.36 -17.78
C GLU A 19 -2.43 -9.98 -18.32
N ASN A 20 -2.56 -8.78 -18.87
CA ASN A 20 -3.80 -8.26 -19.46
C ASN A 20 -5.02 -8.41 -18.52
N PRO A 21 -4.99 -7.85 -17.30
CA PRO A 21 -6.07 -7.96 -16.34
C PRO A 21 -7.31 -7.16 -16.80
N ASP A 22 -8.50 -7.58 -16.38
CA ASP A 22 -9.73 -6.82 -16.61
C ASP A 22 -9.74 -5.48 -15.87
N LYS A 23 -9.05 -5.40 -14.73
CA LYS A 23 -8.99 -4.22 -13.87
C LYS A 23 -7.66 -4.14 -13.11
N VAL A 24 -7.12 -2.94 -13.01
CA VAL A 24 -6.00 -2.61 -12.13
C VAL A 24 -6.49 -1.73 -10.99
N ILE A 25 -6.12 -2.07 -9.75
CA ILE A 25 -6.55 -1.35 -8.55
C ILE A 25 -5.30 -0.99 -7.74
N VAL A 26 -5.15 0.28 -7.40
CA VAL A 26 -4.10 0.76 -6.51
C VAL A 26 -4.68 1.00 -5.13
N ILE A 27 -4.12 0.33 -4.11
CA ILE A 27 -4.64 0.31 -2.74
C ILE A 27 -3.92 1.35 -1.87
N GLY A 28 -3.89 2.61 -2.33
CA GLY A 28 -3.38 3.75 -1.57
C GLY A 28 -1.86 3.83 -1.44
N ASP A 29 -1.42 4.79 -0.63
CA ASP A 29 -0.03 5.16 -0.35
C ASP A 29 0.83 5.32 -1.60
N LEU A 30 0.38 6.24 -2.48
CA LEU A 30 1.15 6.62 -3.66
C LEU A 30 2.40 7.41 -3.32
N VAL A 31 2.33 8.25 -2.28
CA VAL A 31 3.35 9.24 -1.94
C VAL A 31 4.03 8.93 -0.60
N GLY A 32 5.04 9.73 -0.28
CA GLY A 32 5.88 9.56 0.91
C GLY A 32 6.97 8.50 0.71
N LEU A 33 8.07 8.62 1.45
CA LEU A 33 9.21 7.70 1.48
C LEU A 33 10.03 7.60 0.17
N GLY A 34 9.52 8.05 -0.96
CA GLY A 34 10.21 7.97 -2.26
C GLY A 34 10.36 9.32 -2.94
N PRO A 35 11.33 9.45 -3.87
CA PRO A 35 11.76 10.74 -4.40
C PRO A 35 10.86 11.31 -5.49
N GLU A 36 9.92 10.55 -6.05
CA GLU A 36 9.14 10.92 -7.24
C GLU A 36 7.60 11.00 -6.99
N PRO A 37 7.12 11.66 -5.90
CA PRO A 37 5.70 11.70 -5.59
C PRO A 37 4.89 12.40 -6.70
N GLU A 38 5.38 13.51 -7.24
CA GLU A 38 4.72 14.29 -8.29
C GLU A 38 4.59 13.53 -9.61
N VAL A 39 5.61 12.72 -9.95
CA VAL A 39 5.60 11.90 -11.18
C VAL A 39 4.56 10.78 -11.05
N ILE A 40 4.55 10.10 -9.91
CA ILE A 40 3.62 8.98 -9.67
C ILE A 40 2.18 9.46 -9.60
N VAL A 41 1.91 10.55 -8.87
CA VAL A 41 0.55 11.11 -8.81
C VAL A 41 0.09 11.55 -10.20
N GLN A 42 0.96 12.22 -10.99
CA GLN A 42 0.60 12.62 -12.35
C GLN A 42 0.31 11.40 -13.23
N ARG A 43 1.14 10.36 -13.15
CA ARG A 43 0.93 9.09 -13.90
C ARG A 43 -0.43 8.46 -13.60
N MET A 44 -0.84 8.42 -12.33
CA MET A 44 -2.16 7.90 -11.95
C MET A 44 -3.30 8.82 -12.39
N MET A 45 -3.09 10.14 -12.38
CA MET A 45 -4.07 11.09 -12.93
C MET A 45 -4.30 10.92 -14.43
N ASP A 46 -3.27 10.55 -15.17
CA ASP A 46 -3.31 10.37 -16.62
C ASP A 46 -3.86 8.98 -17.03
N ARG A 47 -4.09 8.09 -16.07
CA ARG A 47 -4.60 6.73 -16.28
C ARG A 47 -5.95 6.50 -15.55
N PRO A 48 -7.04 7.11 -16.02
CA PRO A 48 -8.35 7.03 -15.37
C PRO A 48 -8.98 5.63 -15.37
N GLU A 49 -8.44 4.69 -16.16
CA GLU A 49 -8.84 3.28 -16.18
C GLU A 49 -8.36 2.51 -14.94
N ILE A 50 -7.35 3.03 -14.22
CA ILE A 50 -6.88 2.46 -12.95
C ILE A 50 -7.76 2.97 -11.82
N ASP A 51 -8.36 2.06 -11.08
CA ASP A 51 -9.07 2.40 -9.86
C ASP A 51 -8.08 2.63 -8.72
N LEU A 52 -8.33 3.66 -7.92
CA LEU A 52 -7.42 4.07 -6.85
C LEU A 52 -8.21 4.45 -5.60
N ILE A 53 -7.83 3.87 -4.48
CA ILE A 53 -8.26 4.31 -3.15
C ILE A 53 -7.14 5.10 -2.47
N VAL A 54 -7.48 5.89 -1.46
CA VAL A 54 -6.49 6.67 -0.69
C VAL A 54 -5.83 5.79 0.37
N GLY A 55 -4.53 6.04 0.63
CA GLY A 55 -3.80 5.49 1.78
C GLY A 55 -3.65 6.49 2.93
N ASN A 56 -3.13 6.04 4.07
CA ASN A 56 -2.95 6.92 5.23
C ASN A 56 -1.86 7.97 4.98
N VAL A 57 -0.76 7.61 4.33
CA VAL A 57 0.32 8.57 4.01
C VAL A 57 -0.16 9.62 3.02
N ASP A 58 -0.97 9.22 2.04
CA ASP A 58 -1.61 10.15 1.10
C ASP A 58 -2.43 11.22 1.85
N LEU A 59 -3.27 10.79 2.81
CA LEU A 59 -4.05 11.72 3.64
C LEU A 59 -3.20 12.55 4.59
N TRP A 60 -2.13 12.00 5.14
CA TRP A 60 -1.23 12.75 6.00
C TRP A 60 -0.55 13.87 5.22
N VAL A 61 -0.14 13.61 3.99
CA VAL A 61 0.45 14.62 3.08
C VAL A 61 -0.59 15.65 2.66
N THR A 62 -1.76 15.23 2.19
CA THR A 62 -2.79 16.16 1.67
C THR A 62 -3.41 17.02 2.76
N ARG A 63 -3.56 16.51 3.98
CA ARG A 63 -4.20 17.17 5.13
C ARG A 63 -3.22 17.78 6.14
N LYS A 64 -1.92 17.74 5.85
CA LYS A 64 -0.87 18.33 6.69
C LYS A 64 -0.94 17.87 8.15
N VAL A 65 -0.91 16.57 8.36
CA VAL A 65 -1.08 15.98 9.71
C VAL A 65 -0.09 16.54 10.74
N TRP A 66 1.09 16.97 10.32
CA TRP A 66 2.13 17.58 11.17
C TRP A 66 1.73 18.94 11.75
N GLU A 67 0.77 19.67 11.15
CA GLU A 67 0.28 20.95 11.71
C GLU A 67 -0.68 20.72 12.89
N THR A 68 -1.32 19.56 12.97
CA THR A 68 -2.39 19.25 13.94
C THR A 68 -2.02 18.19 14.95
N THR A 69 -0.97 17.43 14.72
CA THR A 69 -0.54 16.29 15.55
C THR A 69 0.88 16.50 16.04
N LYS A 70 1.09 16.40 17.36
CA LYS A 70 2.46 16.41 17.92
C LYS A 70 3.09 15.04 17.73
N PRO A 71 4.35 14.97 17.25
CA PRO A 71 5.05 13.69 17.14
C PRO A 71 5.27 13.08 18.53
N LYS A 72 5.12 11.77 18.63
CA LYS A 72 5.27 10.99 19.86
C LYS A 72 6.63 10.31 19.96
N SER A 73 7.40 10.29 18.87
CA SER A 73 8.73 9.68 18.81
C SER A 73 9.60 10.40 17.77
N PRO A 74 10.95 10.25 17.81
CA PRO A 74 11.85 10.75 16.79
C PRO A 74 11.52 10.20 15.39
N HIS A 75 11.07 8.97 15.32
CA HIS A 75 10.61 8.37 14.06
C HIS A 75 9.40 9.12 13.47
N GLN A 76 8.39 9.39 14.30
CA GLN A 76 7.21 10.12 13.84
C GLN A 76 7.53 11.57 13.46
N GLU A 77 8.48 12.20 14.17
CA GLU A 77 8.96 13.53 13.82
C GLU A 77 9.66 13.54 12.44
N TRP A 78 10.52 12.56 12.17
CA TRP A 78 11.13 12.38 10.86
C TRP A 78 10.08 12.13 9.77
N MET A 79 9.12 11.25 10.04
CA MET A 79 8.01 10.97 9.11
C MET A 79 7.24 12.26 8.77
N PHE A 80 6.94 13.10 9.74
CA PHE A 80 6.21 14.35 9.52
C PHE A 80 7.00 15.34 8.66
N ARG A 81 8.32 15.49 8.90
CA ARG A 81 9.17 16.34 8.05
C ARG A 81 9.21 15.85 6.60
N MET A 82 9.33 14.56 6.43
CA MET A 82 9.32 13.95 5.09
C MET A 82 7.98 14.15 4.37
N MET A 83 6.85 14.04 5.07
CA MET A 83 5.53 14.32 4.50
C MET A 83 5.35 15.78 4.11
N GLU A 84 5.87 16.70 4.89
CA GLU A 84 5.91 18.12 4.55
C GLU A 84 6.71 18.36 3.27
N GLN A 85 7.92 17.82 3.16
CA GLN A 85 8.75 17.88 1.96
C GLN A 85 8.08 17.22 0.75
N THR A 86 7.42 16.07 0.96
CA THR A 86 6.63 15.41 -0.09
C THR A 86 5.52 16.31 -0.61
N ARG A 87 4.80 16.98 0.28
CA ARG A 87 3.73 17.92 -0.09
C ARG A 87 4.25 19.11 -0.91
N GLU A 88 5.43 19.64 -0.60
CA GLU A 88 6.04 20.74 -1.34
C GLU A 88 6.35 20.38 -2.80
N ARG A 89 6.50 19.10 -3.11
CA ARG A 89 6.68 18.57 -4.46
C ARG A 89 5.41 18.50 -5.28
N LEU A 90 4.27 18.37 -4.62
CA LEU A 90 2.97 18.23 -5.26
C LEU A 90 2.38 19.61 -5.60
N ASN A 91 1.82 19.74 -6.78
CA ASN A 91 1.01 20.91 -7.10
C ASN A 91 -0.42 20.77 -6.54
N GLU A 92 -1.15 21.89 -6.48
CA GLU A 92 -2.48 21.93 -5.87
C GLU A 92 -3.49 20.99 -6.54
N LYS A 93 -3.38 20.77 -7.87
CA LYS A 93 -4.28 19.84 -8.58
C LYS A 93 -4.02 18.39 -8.14
N GLN A 94 -2.76 18.02 -7.98
CA GLN A 94 -2.35 16.69 -7.52
C GLN A 94 -2.82 16.44 -6.09
N ILE A 95 -2.64 17.43 -5.19
CA ILE A 95 -3.09 17.35 -3.81
C ILE A 95 -4.62 17.17 -3.74
N GLN A 96 -5.39 18.00 -4.44
CA GLN A 96 -6.85 17.91 -4.45
C GLN A 96 -7.36 16.62 -5.10
N TRP A 97 -6.66 16.14 -6.13
CA TRP A 97 -7.01 14.90 -6.77
C TRP A 97 -6.80 13.71 -5.83
N LEU A 98 -5.67 13.66 -5.13
CA LEU A 98 -5.32 12.59 -4.20
C LEU A 98 -6.26 12.59 -2.97
N ASP A 99 -6.53 13.75 -2.36
CA ASP A 99 -7.43 13.87 -1.19
C ASP A 99 -8.87 13.43 -1.47
N LYS A 100 -9.29 13.45 -2.74
CA LYS A 100 -10.64 13.03 -3.17
C LYS A 100 -10.76 11.54 -3.51
N ARG A 101 -9.70 10.76 -3.38
CA ARG A 101 -9.81 9.31 -3.64
C ARG A 101 -10.71 8.66 -2.59
N PRO A 102 -11.50 7.66 -2.97
CA PRO A 102 -12.36 6.96 -2.03
C PRO A 102 -11.54 6.21 -0.97
N PHE A 103 -12.14 5.98 0.17
CA PHE A 103 -11.56 5.19 1.27
C PHE A 103 -11.51 3.69 0.93
N SER A 104 -12.51 3.19 0.24
CA SER A 104 -12.63 1.79 -0.16
C SER A 104 -13.47 1.65 -1.43
N MET A 105 -13.40 0.50 -2.07
CA MET A 105 -14.22 0.14 -3.23
C MET A 105 -14.73 -1.30 -3.10
N THR A 106 -15.87 -1.57 -3.73
CA THR A 106 -16.43 -2.93 -3.81
C THR A 106 -16.71 -3.28 -5.26
N TYR A 107 -16.37 -4.50 -5.64
CA TYR A 107 -16.61 -5.08 -6.95
C TYR A 107 -17.50 -6.32 -6.81
N THR A 108 -18.54 -6.41 -7.61
CA THR A 108 -19.52 -7.49 -7.60
C THR A 108 -19.55 -8.17 -8.97
N PRO A 109 -18.63 -9.11 -9.25
CA PRO A 109 -18.59 -9.79 -10.54
C PRO A 109 -19.83 -10.66 -10.79
N GLU A 110 -20.43 -11.17 -9.72
CA GLU A 110 -21.68 -11.92 -9.75
C GLU A 110 -22.51 -11.56 -8.50
N MET A 111 -23.82 -11.50 -8.62
CA MET A 111 -24.70 -11.10 -7.51
C MET A 111 -24.50 -12.00 -6.30
N GLY A 112 -24.19 -11.37 -5.15
CA GLY A 112 -23.90 -12.03 -3.88
C GLY A 112 -22.45 -12.49 -3.70
N HIS A 113 -21.55 -12.12 -4.63
CA HIS A 113 -20.12 -12.41 -4.59
C HIS A 113 -19.32 -11.13 -4.72
N ASP A 114 -18.84 -10.63 -3.58
CA ASP A 114 -18.22 -9.32 -3.49
C ASP A 114 -16.73 -9.41 -3.18
N PHE A 115 -15.96 -8.57 -3.87
CA PHE A 115 -14.56 -8.26 -3.59
C PHE A 115 -14.46 -6.82 -3.09
N HIS A 116 -13.93 -6.63 -1.88
CA HIS A 116 -13.80 -5.33 -1.24
C HIS A 116 -12.33 -4.95 -1.04
N VAL A 117 -11.98 -3.71 -1.34
CA VAL A 117 -10.62 -3.18 -1.16
C VAL A 117 -10.62 -1.98 -0.22
N PHE A 118 -9.64 -1.93 0.67
CA PHE A 118 -9.40 -0.85 1.63
C PHE A 118 -7.88 -0.76 1.89
N HIS A 119 -7.38 0.32 2.49
CA HIS A 119 -5.93 0.46 2.69
C HIS A 119 -5.46 -0.26 3.97
N GLY A 120 -5.83 0.19 5.15
CA GLY A 120 -5.44 -0.39 6.45
C GLY A 120 -6.44 -1.44 6.94
N THR A 121 -7.59 -0.98 7.41
CA THR A 121 -8.74 -1.80 7.76
C THR A 121 -10.01 -1.25 7.11
N PRO A 122 -11.11 -2.00 7.05
CA PRO A 122 -12.35 -1.49 6.47
C PRO A 122 -13.01 -0.37 7.30
N TYR A 123 -12.53 -0.09 8.51
CA TYR A 123 -13.04 0.94 9.43
C TYR A 123 -12.00 2.01 9.79
N ASP A 124 -10.70 1.77 9.57
CA ASP A 124 -9.62 2.74 9.83
C ASP A 124 -8.53 2.63 8.77
N ILE A 125 -8.13 3.78 8.19
CA ILE A 125 -7.16 3.82 7.10
C ILE A 125 -5.71 3.61 7.57
N GLY A 126 -5.42 3.98 8.80
CA GLY A 126 -4.06 3.99 9.35
C GLY A 126 -3.92 3.23 10.66
N ASP A 127 -4.76 2.23 10.91
CA ASP A 127 -4.67 1.39 12.09
C ASP A 127 -3.35 0.61 12.06
N ALA A 128 -2.45 0.93 13.00
CA ALA A 128 -1.18 0.23 13.19
C ALA A 128 -1.36 -1.25 13.54
N ASP A 129 -2.56 -1.64 13.96
CA ASP A 129 -2.97 -3.02 14.21
C ASP A 129 -3.69 -3.68 13.03
N ALA A 130 -3.59 -3.06 11.83
CA ALA A 130 -4.17 -3.56 10.60
C ALA A 130 -3.62 -4.93 10.23
N PHE A 131 -4.27 -5.96 10.68
CA PHE A 131 -4.01 -7.37 10.34
C PHE A 131 -2.52 -7.77 10.28
N PRO A 132 -1.68 -7.36 11.27
CA PRO A 132 -0.28 -7.74 11.26
C PRO A 132 -0.14 -9.26 11.30
N PHE A 133 0.98 -9.77 10.83
CA PHE A 133 1.27 -11.21 10.81
C PHE A 133 1.14 -11.90 12.17
N ARG A 134 1.25 -11.13 13.26
CA ARG A 134 1.10 -11.63 14.64
C ARG A 134 -0.34 -11.97 15.04
N LEU A 135 -1.35 -11.41 14.35
CA LEU A 135 -2.75 -11.73 14.66
C LEU A 135 -3.10 -13.12 14.14
N THR A 136 -3.77 -13.88 14.96
CA THR A 136 -4.37 -15.17 14.57
C THR A 136 -5.57 -14.94 13.66
N ASP A 137 -5.97 -15.98 12.93
CA ASP A 137 -7.17 -15.93 12.09
C ASP A 137 -8.44 -15.66 12.89
N ASP A 138 -8.51 -16.15 14.14
CA ASP A 138 -9.65 -15.90 15.03
C ASP A 138 -9.73 -14.43 15.46
N GLU A 139 -8.60 -13.80 15.83
CA GLU A 139 -8.54 -12.37 16.16
C GLU A 139 -8.91 -11.47 14.97
N ILE A 140 -8.50 -11.86 13.77
CA ILE A 140 -8.92 -11.16 12.55
C ILE A 140 -10.39 -11.36 12.27
N SER A 141 -10.92 -12.57 12.45
CA SER A 141 -12.33 -12.88 12.30
C SER A 141 -13.20 -12.00 13.20
N GLU A 142 -12.82 -11.82 14.47
CA GLU A 142 -13.51 -10.93 15.41
C GLU A 142 -13.51 -9.48 14.93
N LYS A 143 -12.39 -8.97 14.40
CA LYS A 143 -12.27 -7.60 13.85
C LYS A 143 -13.11 -7.40 12.58
N LEU A 144 -13.34 -8.44 11.80
CA LEU A 144 -14.05 -8.42 10.52
C LEU A 144 -15.49 -8.94 10.59
N ILE A 145 -16.04 -9.17 11.76
CA ILE A 145 -17.35 -9.83 11.94
C ILE A 145 -18.49 -9.12 11.20
N ASP A 146 -18.43 -7.80 11.08
CA ASP A 146 -19.44 -6.97 10.40
C ASP A 146 -19.16 -6.81 8.89
N TYR A 147 -18.05 -7.37 8.38
CA TYR A 147 -17.60 -7.23 6.99
C TYR A 147 -17.69 -8.56 6.25
N ASN A 148 -18.81 -8.77 5.57
CA ASN A 148 -19.14 -10.07 4.96
C ASN A 148 -18.91 -10.06 3.44
N TYR A 149 -17.65 -9.88 3.01
CA TYR A 149 -17.22 -9.99 1.62
C TYR A 149 -16.56 -11.35 1.37
N ASP A 150 -16.65 -11.88 0.15
CA ASP A 150 -15.97 -13.16 -0.19
C ASP A 150 -14.45 -12.99 -0.18
N VAL A 151 -13.99 -11.87 -0.75
CA VAL A 151 -12.57 -11.49 -0.76
C VAL A 151 -12.43 -10.06 -0.27
N MET A 152 -11.43 -9.82 0.57
CA MET A 152 -10.98 -8.49 0.99
C MET A 152 -9.51 -8.33 0.67
N ALA A 153 -9.12 -7.18 0.10
CA ALA A 153 -7.72 -6.88 -0.14
C ALA A 153 -7.31 -5.56 0.54
N HIS A 154 -6.09 -5.55 1.07
CA HIS A 154 -5.52 -4.39 1.74
C HIS A 154 -4.01 -4.24 1.45
N GLY A 155 -3.47 -3.09 1.85
CA GLY A 155 -2.05 -2.74 1.82
C GLY A 155 -1.50 -2.48 3.21
N HIS A 156 -0.83 -1.33 3.40
CA HIS A 156 -0.39 -0.73 4.66
C HIS A 156 0.73 -1.48 5.40
N ILE A 157 0.64 -2.80 5.56
CA ILE A 157 1.60 -3.57 6.37
C ILE A 157 2.83 -4.06 5.57
N HIS A 158 2.88 -3.83 4.27
CA HIS A 158 3.99 -4.16 3.35
C HIS A 158 4.46 -5.63 3.39
N GLY A 159 3.61 -6.51 3.84
CA GLY A 159 3.91 -7.94 3.95
C GLY A 159 2.87 -8.79 3.22
N PRO A 160 3.27 -9.59 2.21
CA PRO A 160 2.33 -10.34 1.40
C PRO A 160 1.66 -11.46 2.20
N SER A 161 0.36 -11.61 2.04
CA SER A 161 -0.35 -12.74 2.62
C SER A 161 -1.66 -13.03 1.89
N VAL A 162 -2.07 -14.29 1.88
CA VAL A 162 -3.40 -14.74 1.52
C VAL A 162 -3.90 -15.63 2.65
N ARG A 163 -4.86 -15.13 3.41
CA ARG A 163 -5.41 -15.79 4.60
C ARG A 163 -6.86 -16.18 4.38
N LYS A 164 -7.26 -17.32 4.92
CA LYS A 164 -8.67 -17.77 4.95
C LYS A 164 -9.23 -17.50 6.32
N ILE A 165 -10.12 -16.52 6.40
CA ILE A 165 -10.71 -16.06 7.66
C ILE A 165 -12.12 -16.60 7.76
N LYS A 166 -12.42 -17.28 8.86
CA LYS A 166 -13.77 -17.77 9.14
C LYS A 166 -14.62 -16.60 9.66
N ASN A 167 -15.73 -16.31 8.98
CA ASN A 167 -16.69 -15.29 9.39
C ASN A 167 -18.09 -15.89 9.43
N GLY A 168 -18.54 -16.30 10.62
CA GLY A 168 -19.76 -17.08 10.80
C GLY A 168 -19.68 -18.43 10.07
N ASP A 169 -20.60 -18.67 9.15
CA ASP A 169 -20.63 -19.89 8.32
C ASP A 169 -19.84 -19.74 7.00
N LYS A 170 -19.30 -18.56 6.71
CA LYS A 170 -18.51 -18.28 5.51
C LYS A 170 -17.01 -18.36 5.79
N ILE A 171 -16.26 -18.58 4.72
CA ILE A 171 -14.80 -18.42 4.70
C ILE A 171 -14.48 -17.31 3.72
N ASN A 172 -13.98 -16.22 4.25
CA ASN A 172 -13.56 -15.07 3.48
C ASN A 172 -12.06 -15.18 3.21
N GLN A 173 -11.59 -14.64 2.08
CA GLN A 173 -10.17 -14.53 1.82
C GLN A 173 -9.71 -13.10 2.14
N LEU A 174 -8.69 -12.96 2.96
CA LEU A 174 -8.02 -11.69 3.24
C LEU A 174 -6.66 -11.68 2.55
N VAL A 175 -6.47 -10.73 1.64
CA VAL A 175 -5.28 -10.62 0.80
C VAL A 175 -4.54 -9.34 1.16
N CYS A 176 -3.28 -9.44 1.57
CA CYS A 176 -2.37 -8.31 1.60
C CYS A 176 -1.49 -8.33 0.35
N ALA A 177 -1.59 -7.32 -0.50
CA ALA A 177 -0.79 -7.20 -1.71
C ALA A 177 0.69 -6.90 -1.43
N ALA A 178 1.05 -6.65 -0.17
CA ALA A 178 2.30 -6.09 0.28
C ALA A 178 2.53 -4.68 -0.31
N ALA A 179 3.64 -4.47 -1.01
CA ALA A 179 3.98 -3.15 -1.53
C ALA A 179 4.69 -3.23 -2.87
N VAL A 180 4.43 -2.26 -3.73
CA VAL A 180 5.29 -1.94 -4.88
C VAL A 180 6.58 -1.32 -4.38
N GLY A 181 6.48 -0.33 -3.48
CA GLY A 181 7.64 0.27 -2.82
C GLY A 181 7.87 -0.28 -1.43
N MET A 182 9.06 -0.81 -1.17
CA MET A 182 9.54 -1.20 0.17
C MET A 182 8.75 -2.35 0.82
N SER A 183 8.90 -3.56 0.34
CA SER A 183 8.47 -4.78 1.05
C SER A 183 9.19 -4.92 2.41
N TRP A 184 8.51 -5.47 3.43
CA TRP A 184 9.08 -5.61 4.79
C TRP A 184 9.09 -7.07 5.29
N ASP A 185 9.10 -8.03 4.42
CA ASP A 185 9.10 -9.47 4.74
C ASP A 185 10.44 -10.17 4.48
N GLY A 186 11.48 -9.38 4.19
CA GLY A 186 12.83 -9.87 3.90
C GLY A 186 13.09 -10.13 2.40
N ASP A 187 12.10 -9.97 1.54
CA ASP A 187 12.26 -10.04 0.08
C ASP A 187 12.15 -8.62 -0.50
N PRO A 188 13.25 -8.05 -1.05
CA PRO A 188 13.25 -6.66 -1.54
C PRO A 188 12.46 -6.45 -2.83
N ARG A 189 12.00 -7.52 -3.47
CA ARG A 189 11.26 -7.41 -4.72
C ARG A 189 9.88 -6.82 -4.50
N PRO A 190 9.41 -5.90 -5.37
CA PRO A 190 8.05 -5.42 -5.35
C PRO A 190 7.04 -6.54 -5.55
N SER A 191 5.83 -6.32 -5.06
CA SER A 191 4.74 -7.28 -5.19
C SER A 191 3.42 -6.64 -5.55
N TYR A 192 2.52 -7.47 -6.09
CA TYR A 192 1.13 -7.15 -6.31
C TYR A 192 0.27 -8.41 -6.08
N ALA A 193 -1.00 -8.22 -5.81
CA ALA A 193 -1.95 -9.33 -5.68
C ALA A 193 -2.74 -9.53 -6.99
N VAL A 194 -3.05 -10.77 -7.27
CA VAL A 194 -4.03 -11.17 -8.30
C VAL A 194 -5.24 -11.76 -7.60
N VAL A 195 -6.41 -11.22 -7.90
CA VAL A 195 -7.70 -11.70 -7.40
C VAL A 195 -8.54 -12.05 -8.63
N GLU A 196 -8.84 -13.33 -8.80
CA GLU A 196 -9.54 -13.84 -9.97
C GLU A 196 -10.86 -14.49 -9.56
N TYR A 197 -11.96 -14.02 -10.16
CA TYR A 197 -13.27 -14.63 -9.99
C TYR A 197 -13.49 -15.74 -11.02
N MET A 198 -13.64 -16.97 -10.52
CA MET A 198 -13.76 -18.18 -11.34
C MET A 198 -15.22 -18.58 -11.61
N GLY A 199 -16.19 -17.75 -11.16
CA GLY A 199 -17.60 -18.06 -11.23
C GLY A 199 -18.14 -18.94 -10.09
N ASN A 200 -19.43 -18.88 -9.84
CA ASN A 200 -20.13 -19.65 -8.81
C ASN A 200 -19.51 -19.46 -7.40
N GLY A 201 -19.13 -18.23 -7.04
CA GLY A 201 -18.55 -17.90 -5.75
C GLY A 201 -17.13 -18.43 -5.52
N LYS A 202 -16.42 -18.85 -6.53
CA LYS A 202 -15.05 -19.34 -6.44
C LYS A 202 -14.08 -18.22 -6.78
N TRP A 203 -13.08 -18.04 -5.94
CA TRP A 203 -12.03 -17.04 -6.10
C TRP A 203 -10.66 -17.71 -6.02
N ASP A 204 -9.75 -17.28 -6.89
CA ASP A 204 -8.33 -17.55 -6.79
C ASP A 204 -7.61 -16.27 -6.40
N CYS A 205 -6.82 -16.33 -5.33
CA CYS A 205 -6.08 -15.19 -4.81
C CYS A 205 -4.63 -15.59 -4.59
N ARG A 206 -3.70 -14.77 -5.12
CA ARG A 206 -2.26 -14.98 -4.97
C ARG A 206 -1.52 -13.66 -4.94
N VAL A 207 -0.33 -13.67 -4.39
CA VAL A 207 0.61 -12.54 -4.45
C VAL A 207 1.80 -12.93 -5.32
N GLU A 208 2.14 -12.04 -6.24
CA GLU A 208 3.23 -12.21 -7.19
C GLU A 208 4.38 -11.26 -6.84
N ARG A 209 5.61 -11.71 -7.05
CA ARG A 209 6.83 -10.91 -6.93
C ARG A 209 7.38 -10.56 -8.30
N VAL A 210 7.93 -9.34 -8.42
CA VAL A 210 8.48 -8.85 -9.68
C VAL A 210 9.97 -8.61 -9.54
N GLU A 211 10.76 -9.14 -10.46
CA GLU A 211 12.18 -8.80 -10.56
C GLU A 211 12.32 -7.34 -11.02
N CYS A 212 13.12 -6.57 -10.31
CA CYS A 212 13.43 -5.19 -10.66
C CYS A 212 14.86 -4.82 -10.27
N ASP A 213 15.35 -3.70 -10.79
CA ASP A 213 16.64 -3.14 -10.37
C ASP A 213 16.48 -2.42 -9.01
N THR A 214 16.47 -3.23 -7.94
CA THR A 214 16.34 -2.76 -6.56
C THR A 214 17.49 -1.80 -6.20
N GLU A 215 18.70 -2.04 -6.72
CA GLU A 215 19.86 -1.17 -6.44
C GLU A 215 19.72 0.20 -7.12
N ALA A 216 19.18 0.26 -8.33
CA ALA A 216 18.90 1.54 -8.98
C ALA A 216 17.91 2.37 -8.17
N GLN A 217 16.82 1.76 -7.67
CA GLN A 217 15.87 2.47 -6.83
C GLN A 217 16.48 2.89 -5.49
N ALA A 218 17.25 2.02 -4.83
CA ALA A 218 17.92 2.34 -3.57
C ALA A 218 18.90 3.51 -3.75
N SER A 219 19.76 3.45 -4.77
CA SER A 219 20.70 4.52 -5.10
C SER A 219 19.98 5.84 -5.45
N PHE A 220 18.81 5.78 -6.07
CA PHE A 220 18.01 6.98 -6.34
C PHE A 220 17.51 7.62 -5.05
N ASN A 221 16.98 6.82 -4.09
CA ASN A 221 16.59 7.33 -2.78
C ASN A 221 17.77 7.96 -2.02
N GLU A 222 18.91 7.28 -2.00
CA GLU A 222 20.13 7.68 -1.29
C GLU A 222 20.67 9.04 -1.77
N ASN A 223 20.55 9.34 -3.07
CA ASN A 223 21.02 10.57 -3.69
C ASN A 223 19.90 11.60 -3.92
N SER A 224 18.73 11.41 -3.34
CA SER A 224 17.57 12.28 -3.52
C SER A 224 17.53 13.43 -2.49
N TRP A 225 16.45 14.21 -2.56
CA TRP A 225 16.14 15.29 -1.63
C TRP A 225 15.61 14.78 -0.26
N ILE A 226 15.34 13.48 -0.14
CA ILE A 226 14.70 12.91 1.06
C ILE A 226 15.69 12.90 2.22
N GLU A 227 15.26 13.45 3.36
CA GLU A 227 16.03 13.37 4.60
C GLU A 227 16.24 11.91 5.00
N HIS A 228 17.48 11.50 5.21
CA HIS A 228 17.87 10.11 5.48
C HIS A 228 17.53 9.13 4.34
N GLY A 229 17.71 9.55 3.09
CA GLY A 229 17.53 8.71 1.91
C GLY A 229 18.34 7.41 1.96
N GLU A 230 19.51 7.42 2.61
CA GLU A 230 20.35 6.24 2.86
C GLU A 230 19.64 5.16 3.68
N ARG A 231 18.74 5.55 4.57
CA ARG A 231 17.97 4.61 5.41
C ARG A 231 16.85 3.96 4.62
N ILE A 232 16.16 4.76 3.80
CA ILE A 232 15.14 4.25 2.86
C ILE A 232 15.81 3.32 1.85
N ALA A 233 16.97 3.68 1.33
CA ALA A 233 17.77 2.81 0.46
C ALA A 233 18.12 1.47 1.14
N GLY A 234 18.48 1.51 2.43
CA GLY A 234 18.71 0.31 3.24
C GLY A 234 17.47 -0.58 3.36
N MET A 235 16.28 0.00 3.57
CA MET A 235 15.01 -0.75 3.58
C MET A 235 14.71 -1.38 2.23
N ILE A 236 14.92 -0.64 1.13
CA ILE A 236 14.72 -1.14 -0.23
C ILE A 236 15.66 -2.33 -0.53
N ARG A 237 16.95 -2.23 -0.17
CA ARG A 237 17.94 -3.30 -0.39
C ARG A 237 17.66 -4.55 0.42
N SER A 238 17.22 -4.38 1.66
CA SER A 238 17.03 -5.50 2.60
C SER A 238 15.64 -6.12 2.57
N GLY A 239 14.64 -5.40 2.06
CA GLY A 239 13.23 -5.78 2.22
C GLY A 239 12.76 -5.80 3.68
N THR A 240 13.37 -4.99 4.56
CA THR A 240 13.03 -4.96 5.98
C THR A 240 12.70 -3.55 6.45
N PHE A 241 11.78 -3.46 7.39
CA PHE A 241 11.43 -2.17 8.00
C PHE A 241 12.55 -1.66 8.90
N TRP A 242 12.92 -0.40 8.74
CA TRP A 242 13.84 0.29 9.61
C TRP A 242 13.06 1.19 10.59
N ASN A 243 13.27 0.97 11.89
CA ASN A 243 12.71 1.82 12.94
C ASN A 243 13.86 2.38 13.79
N PRO A 244 14.10 3.71 13.81
CA PRO A 244 15.17 4.32 14.59
C PRO A 244 15.05 4.07 16.11
N ASP A 245 13.83 3.88 16.61
CA ASP A 245 13.57 3.66 18.03
C ASP A 245 13.97 2.25 18.49
N HIS A 246 14.35 1.38 17.56
CA HIS A 246 14.76 -0.01 17.80
C HIS A 246 16.23 -0.28 17.44
N MET A 247 17.02 0.77 17.16
CA MET A 247 18.44 0.62 16.90
C MET A 247 19.17 0.23 18.20
N PRO A 248 20.00 -0.83 18.18
CA PRO A 248 20.95 -1.04 19.28
C PRO A 248 21.88 0.16 19.32
N HIS A 249 22.03 0.74 20.49
CA HIS A 249 22.95 1.85 20.80
C HIS A 249 24.41 1.47 20.60
#